data_e75c120e89c068c00249dc96b32a7854
#
_entry.id   e75c120e89c068c00249dc96b32a7854
#
_cell.length_a   1.000
_cell.length_b   1.000
_cell.length_c   1.000
_cell.angle_alpha   90.00
_cell.angle_beta   90.00
_cell.angle_gamma   90.00
#
_symmetry.space_group_name_H-M   'P 1'
#
loop_
_entity.id
_entity.type
_entity.pdbx_description
1 polymer ?
#
loop_
_entity_poly.entity_id
_entity_poly.type
_entity_poly.pdbx_seq_one_letter_code
_entity_poly.pdbx_strand_id
1 'polypeptide(L)'
;NVMFDVGDKVNKELKAFGANITVTSKNASILKDIYGVSDADTPKEYLNESDLGKIKTIFWTNNIVALSPHLEGKITLDNGYVIPLEGTWFDHEIELPTGDIFSTGETYMKSWWQIDGAWPKDNEQSYALVGTALANKLQIHKGDSLTFKDKDNQEQSLYVAGILSSGGEEDNKVITQLSTAQDILGLQGKIDNITVSAITTPENELARRASKNPKSLSMKEYEVWYCTAYVSSIAYQIEEVVQ
;
A
#
# COMPACT_ATOMS: atom_id res chain seq x y z
N ASN A 1 10.81 -0.03 32.89
CA ASN A 1 11.47 0.99 32.02
C ASN A 1 12.21 0.37 30.82
N VAL A 2 12.75 -0.86 30.93
CA VAL A 2 13.47 -1.53 29.83
C VAL A 2 12.50 -2.07 28.76
N MET A 3 11.28 -2.48 29.15
CA MET A 3 10.26 -2.97 28.20
C MET A 3 9.68 -1.87 27.31
N PHE A 4 9.55 -0.64 27.79
CA PHE A 4 9.08 0.48 26.98
C PHE A 4 10.10 0.93 25.93
N ASP A 5 11.38 0.85 26.25
CA ASP A 5 12.46 1.24 25.35
C ASP A 5 12.62 0.25 24.17
N VAL A 6 12.43 -1.04 24.44
CA VAL A 6 12.47 -2.09 23.41
C VAL A 6 11.25 -1.99 22.48
N GLY A 7 10.06 -1.69 23.01
CA GLY A 7 8.87 -1.49 22.20
C GLY A 7 8.97 -0.29 21.27
N ASP A 8 9.46 0.83 21.76
CA ASP A 8 9.67 2.04 20.97
C ASP A 8 10.76 1.86 19.92
N LYS A 9 11.81 1.13 20.22
CA LYS A 9 12.91 0.85 19.31
C LYS A 9 12.47 -0.08 18.17
N VAL A 10 11.71 -1.13 18.49
CA VAL A 10 11.13 -2.04 17.51
C VAL A 10 10.11 -1.31 16.62
N ASN A 11 9.28 -0.45 17.18
CA ASN A 11 8.36 0.39 16.42
C ASN A 11 9.07 1.34 15.46
N LYS A 12 10.16 1.97 15.90
CA LYS A 12 10.98 2.85 15.05
C LYS A 12 11.66 2.08 13.94
N GLU A 13 12.18 0.89 14.22
CA GLU A 13 12.83 0.03 13.23
C GLU A 13 11.82 -0.49 12.20
N LEU A 14 10.62 -0.92 12.62
CA LEU A 14 9.56 -1.36 11.71
C LEU A 14 9.06 -0.22 10.81
N LYS A 15 8.88 0.97 11.34
CA LYS A 15 8.56 2.16 10.54
C LYS A 15 9.67 2.50 9.55
N ALA A 16 10.92 2.29 9.91
CA ALA A 16 12.06 2.51 9.03
C ALA A 16 12.14 1.49 7.90
N PHE A 17 11.69 0.25 8.12
CA PHE A 17 11.73 -0.81 7.11
C PHE A 17 10.44 -0.93 6.29
N GLY A 18 9.39 -0.21 6.64
CA GLY A 18 8.14 -0.18 5.90
C GLY A 18 7.26 -1.40 6.12
N ALA A 19 6.58 -1.84 5.05
CA ALA A 19 5.64 -2.94 5.09
C ALA A 19 6.34 -4.30 5.17
N ASN A 20 5.79 -5.20 5.99
CA ASN A 20 6.23 -6.60 6.06
C ASN A 20 5.16 -7.59 5.59
N ILE A 21 3.97 -7.13 5.26
CA ILE A 21 2.89 -7.94 4.68
C ILE A 21 2.34 -7.22 3.46
N THR A 22 2.14 -7.96 2.37
CA THR A 22 1.45 -7.47 1.18
C THR A 22 0.25 -8.37 0.88
N VAL A 23 -0.92 -7.75 0.72
CA VAL A 23 -2.17 -8.45 0.40
C VAL A 23 -2.50 -8.20 -1.06
N THR A 24 -2.63 -9.27 -1.83
CA THR A 24 -3.00 -9.24 -3.25
C THR A 24 -4.19 -10.16 -3.51
N SER A 25 -4.85 -10.01 -4.67
CA SER A 25 -5.90 -10.93 -5.06
C SER A 25 -5.31 -12.34 -5.30
N LYS A 26 -6.09 -13.40 -5.01
CA LYS A 26 -5.64 -14.79 -5.15
C LYS A 26 -5.18 -15.12 -6.56
N ASN A 27 -5.92 -14.68 -7.57
CA ASN A 27 -5.61 -14.99 -8.97
C ASN A 27 -4.38 -14.25 -9.48
N ALA A 28 -4.14 -13.02 -9.04
CA ALA A 28 -2.93 -12.28 -9.36
C ALA A 28 -1.68 -12.99 -8.81
N SER A 29 -1.77 -13.54 -7.59
CA SER A 29 -0.68 -14.31 -6.97
C SER A 29 -0.40 -15.61 -7.72
N ILE A 30 -1.43 -16.39 -8.05
CA ILE A 30 -1.30 -17.67 -8.74
C ILE A 30 -0.71 -17.49 -10.14
N LEU A 31 -1.15 -16.50 -10.88
CA LEU A 31 -0.63 -16.24 -12.24
C LEU A 31 0.83 -15.83 -12.21
N LYS A 32 1.23 -15.02 -11.24
CA LYS A 32 2.63 -14.63 -11.06
C LYS A 32 3.52 -15.82 -10.71
N ASP A 33 3.04 -16.72 -9.85
CA ASP A 33 3.78 -17.89 -9.39
C ASP A 33 3.91 -18.98 -10.48
N ILE A 34 2.87 -19.14 -11.34
CA ILE A 34 2.85 -20.18 -12.38
C ILE A 34 3.52 -19.72 -13.67
N TYR A 35 3.34 -18.50 -14.09
CA TYR A 35 3.76 -18.04 -15.41
C TYR A 35 4.90 -17.04 -15.41
N GLY A 36 5.28 -16.49 -14.27
CA GLY A 36 6.37 -15.51 -14.17
C GLY A 36 6.15 -14.24 -14.99
N VAL A 37 4.94 -14.02 -15.51
CA VAL A 37 4.61 -12.95 -16.45
C VAL A 37 3.40 -12.19 -15.95
N SER A 38 3.55 -10.88 -15.84
CA SER A 38 2.42 -9.98 -15.88
C SER A 38 1.95 -9.90 -17.33
N ASP A 39 1.08 -10.83 -17.72
CA ASP A 39 0.52 -10.81 -19.07
C ASP A 39 -0.44 -9.62 -19.18
N ALA A 40 -0.13 -8.68 -20.07
CA ALA A 40 -0.95 -7.49 -20.31
C ALA A 40 -2.36 -7.85 -20.85
N ASP A 41 -2.56 -9.09 -21.26
CA ASP A 41 -3.81 -9.60 -21.83
C ASP A 41 -4.71 -10.34 -20.82
N THR A 42 -4.25 -10.58 -19.59
CA THR A 42 -5.10 -11.20 -18.55
C THR A 42 -5.93 -10.13 -17.85
N PRO A 43 -7.26 -10.33 -17.67
CA PRO A 43 -8.08 -9.42 -16.89
C PRO A 43 -7.50 -9.26 -15.49
N LYS A 44 -7.18 -8.05 -15.11
CA LYS A 44 -6.63 -7.73 -13.81
C LYS A 44 -7.73 -7.88 -12.75
N GLU A 45 -7.47 -8.65 -11.71
CA GLU A 45 -8.35 -8.75 -10.56
C GLU A 45 -7.97 -7.73 -9.50
N TYR A 46 -8.97 -7.05 -9.00
CA TYR A 46 -8.81 -6.01 -7.98
C TYR A 46 -9.33 -6.48 -6.63
N LEU A 47 -8.73 -5.96 -5.58
CA LEU A 47 -9.31 -5.96 -4.25
C LEU A 47 -10.31 -4.81 -4.12
N ASN A 48 -11.14 -4.86 -3.10
CA ASN A 48 -12.10 -3.81 -2.80
C ASN A 48 -11.55 -2.85 -1.74
N GLU A 49 -11.63 -1.56 -1.99
CA GLU A 49 -11.27 -0.52 -1.01
C GLU A 49 -12.06 -0.67 0.30
N SER A 50 -13.31 -1.12 0.22
CA SER A 50 -14.17 -1.33 1.39
C SER A 50 -13.62 -2.37 2.38
N ASP A 51 -12.69 -3.21 1.97
CA ASP A 51 -12.07 -4.23 2.82
C ASP A 51 -10.90 -3.68 3.67
N LEU A 52 -10.41 -2.48 3.37
CA LEU A 52 -9.27 -1.90 4.09
C LEU A 52 -9.50 -1.77 5.60
N GLY A 53 -10.66 -1.29 6.00
CA GLY A 53 -11.02 -1.14 7.41
C GLY A 53 -11.14 -2.47 8.16
N LYS A 54 -11.44 -3.55 7.45
CA LYS A 54 -11.57 -4.90 8.04
C LYS A 54 -10.23 -5.42 8.57
N ILE A 55 -9.11 -4.97 8.02
CA ILE A 55 -7.77 -5.36 8.50
C ILE A 55 -7.58 -4.97 9.97
N LYS A 56 -8.18 -3.88 10.41
CA LYS A 56 -8.13 -3.44 11.81
C LYS A 56 -9.16 -4.13 12.72
N THR A 57 -9.87 -5.13 12.25
CA THR A 57 -10.82 -5.93 13.04
C THR A 57 -10.28 -7.29 13.45
N ILE A 58 -9.09 -7.66 13.03
CA ILE A 58 -8.47 -8.95 13.35
C ILE A 58 -8.03 -9.01 14.81
N PHE A 59 -7.77 -10.22 15.32
CA PHE A 59 -7.31 -10.44 16.68
C PHE A 59 -6.05 -9.61 17.00
N TRP A 60 -5.10 -9.54 16.07
CA TRP A 60 -3.85 -8.80 16.21
C TRP A 60 -3.93 -7.34 15.78
N THR A 61 -5.11 -6.73 15.87
CA THR A 61 -5.34 -5.34 15.42
C THR A 61 -4.32 -4.34 15.99
N ASN A 62 -3.96 -4.48 17.27
CA ASN A 62 -3.02 -3.55 17.91
C ASN A 62 -1.59 -3.70 17.40
N ASN A 63 -1.27 -4.80 16.73
CA ASN A 63 0.02 -5.02 16.09
C ASN A 63 0.09 -4.42 14.68
N ILE A 64 -1.04 -4.06 14.10
CA ILE A 64 -1.09 -3.34 12.82
C ILE A 64 -0.82 -1.86 13.08
N VAL A 65 0.36 -1.39 12.73
CA VAL A 65 0.78 0.00 12.98
C VAL A 65 0.49 0.93 11.81
N ALA A 66 0.47 0.42 10.59
CA ALA A 66 0.11 1.19 9.41
C ALA A 66 -0.30 0.27 8.26
N LEU A 67 -1.07 0.80 7.33
CA LEU A 67 -1.41 0.14 6.08
C LEU A 67 -1.61 1.19 4.98
N SER A 68 -1.44 0.79 3.73
CA SER A 68 -1.70 1.63 2.56
C SER A 68 -2.25 0.81 1.41
N PRO A 69 -3.30 1.27 0.75
CA PRO A 69 -3.75 0.71 -0.52
C PRO A 69 -2.88 1.20 -1.67
N HIS A 70 -2.82 0.43 -2.75
CA HIS A 70 -2.13 0.82 -3.98
C HIS A 70 -3.00 0.48 -5.18
N LEU A 71 -3.12 1.45 -6.09
CA LEU A 71 -3.76 1.28 -7.38
C LEU A 71 -2.81 1.80 -8.45
N GLU A 72 -2.43 0.96 -9.39
CA GLU A 72 -1.48 1.29 -10.45
C GLU A 72 -2.19 1.41 -11.80
N GLY A 73 -1.70 2.32 -12.60
CA GLY A 73 -2.16 2.52 -13.96
C GLY A 73 -1.17 3.38 -14.74
N LYS A 74 -1.64 3.92 -15.84
CA LYS A 74 -0.85 4.78 -16.73
C LYS A 74 -1.67 5.98 -17.15
N ILE A 75 -1.00 7.11 -17.33
CA ILE A 75 -1.56 8.29 -17.97
C ILE A 75 -0.68 8.68 -19.17
N THR A 76 -1.30 9.27 -20.18
CA THR A 76 -0.60 9.82 -21.33
C THR A 76 -0.66 11.34 -21.25
N LEU A 77 0.51 11.96 -21.09
CA LEU A 77 0.63 13.41 -21.08
C LEU A 77 0.33 14.00 -22.46
N ASP A 78 -0.02 15.28 -22.51
CA ASP A 78 -0.31 15.99 -23.77
C ASP A 78 0.87 15.98 -24.74
N ASN A 79 2.10 15.86 -24.24
CA ASN A 79 3.31 15.71 -25.05
C ASN A 79 3.53 14.29 -25.59
N GLY A 80 2.63 13.34 -25.33
CA GLY A 80 2.68 11.97 -25.81
C GLY A 80 3.41 10.97 -24.91
N TYR A 81 4.06 11.41 -23.84
CA TYR A 81 4.69 10.49 -22.89
C TYR A 81 3.66 9.71 -22.09
N VAL A 82 3.84 8.40 -22.05
CA VAL A 82 3.06 7.49 -21.18
C VAL A 82 3.85 7.29 -19.89
N ILE A 83 3.25 7.65 -18.77
CA ILE A 83 3.91 7.59 -17.46
C ILE A 83 3.11 6.74 -16.48
N PRO A 84 3.78 5.98 -15.60
CA PRO A 84 3.11 5.23 -14.55
C PRO A 84 2.42 6.16 -13.54
N LEU A 85 1.19 5.81 -13.17
CA LEU A 85 0.41 6.47 -12.15
C LEU A 85 0.16 5.49 -11.00
N GLU A 86 0.35 5.93 -9.77
CA GLU A 86 -0.02 5.19 -8.58
C GLU A 86 -0.93 6.03 -7.70
N GLY A 87 -2.04 5.44 -7.27
CA GLY A 87 -2.89 5.99 -6.23
C GLY A 87 -2.64 5.29 -4.92
N THR A 88 -2.55 6.06 -3.84
CA THR A 88 -2.32 5.53 -2.49
C THR A 88 -2.87 6.50 -1.45
N TRP A 89 -2.76 6.15 -0.18
CA TRP A 89 -2.98 7.07 0.92
C TRP A 89 -1.64 7.63 1.39
N PHE A 90 -1.58 8.94 1.61
CA PHE A 90 -0.42 9.58 2.22
C PHE A 90 -0.57 9.69 3.73
N ASP A 91 -1.53 10.46 4.18
CA ASP A 91 -1.95 10.58 5.58
C ASP A 91 -3.48 10.58 5.59
N HIS A 92 -4.06 9.43 5.88
CA HIS A 92 -5.49 9.19 5.76
C HIS A 92 -6.04 8.65 7.07
N GLU A 93 -7.26 9.03 7.41
CA GLU A 93 -7.96 8.55 8.59
C GLU A 93 -9.05 7.57 8.21
N ILE A 94 -9.09 6.44 8.92
CA ILE A 94 -10.16 5.44 8.82
C ILE A 94 -10.95 5.46 10.12
N GLU A 95 -12.26 5.57 10.04
CA GLU A 95 -13.13 5.29 11.18
C GLU A 95 -13.34 3.79 11.31
N LEU A 96 -12.96 3.25 12.47
CA LEU A 96 -13.09 1.83 12.76
C LEU A 96 -14.51 1.51 13.28
N PRO A 97 -14.95 0.23 13.20
CA PRO A 97 -16.26 -0.17 13.75
C PRO A 97 -16.44 0.16 15.24
N THR A 98 -15.35 0.28 15.98
CA THR A 98 -15.36 0.70 17.40
C THR A 98 -15.62 2.20 17.59
N GLY A 99 -15.62 2.99 16.51
CA GLY A 99 -15.67 4.46 16.56
C GLY A 99 -14.31 5.14 16.69
N ASP A 100 -13.24 4.38 16.86
CA ASP A 100 -11.88 4.93 16.91
C ASP A 100 -11.42 5.38 15.53
N ILE A 101 -10.54 6.38 15.50
CA ILE A 101 -9.91 6.88 14.29
C ILE A 101 -8.51 6.26 14.18
N PHE A 102 -8.23 5.67 13.03
CA PHE A 102 -6.92 5.10 12.71
C PHE A 102 -6.28 5.92 11.58
N SER A 103 -5.18 6.61 11.91
CA SER A 103 -4.39 7.37 10.93
C SER A 103 -3.33 6.48 10.29
N THR A 104 -3.30 6.46 8.97
CA THR A 104 -2.45 5.54 8.22
C THR A 104 -2.10 6.09 6.83
N GLY A 105 -1.21 5.42 6.13
CA GLY A 105 -0.75 5.79 4.81
C GLY A 105 0.78 5.78 4.69
N GLU A 106 1.28 6.23 3.55
CA GLU A 106 2.70 6.18 3.21
C GLU A 106 3.57 7.04 4.15
N THR A 107 3.05 8.13 4.68
CA THR A 107 3.80 8.98 5.64
C THR A 107 4.16 8.23 6.91
N TYR A 108 3.40 7.20 7.29
CA TYR A 108 3.65 6.35 8.46
C TYR A 108 4.54 5.15 8.15
N MET A 109 4.72 4.79 6.87
CA MET A 109 5.41 3.57 6.44
C MET A 109 6.73 3.86 5.75
N LYS A 110 6.87 5.01 5.10
CA LYS A 110 7.97 5.37 4.21
C LYS A 110 8.80 6.52 4.79
N SER A 111 9.29 6.34 6.01
CA SER A 111 10.04 7.39 6.73
C SER A 111 11.34 7.82 6.04
N TRP A 112 11.89 6.98 5.14
CA TRP A 112 13.10 7.28 4.37
C TRP A 112 12.82 8.07 3.09
N TRP A 113 11.57 8.22 2.68
CA TRP A 113 11.22 9.04 1.53
C TRP A 113 11.56 10.49 1.80
N GLN A 114 12.22 11.11 0.82
CA GLN A 114 12.54 12.53 0.86
C GLN A 114 11.66 13.27 -0.14
N ILE A 115 11.01 14.31 0.30
CA ILE A 115 10.11 15.12 -0.51
C ILE A 115 10.70 16.54 -0.61
N ASP A 116 11.04 16.95 -1.82
CA ASP A 116 11.27 18.36 -2.13
C ASP A 116 9.92 19.01 -2.43
N GLY A 117 9.39 19.72 -1.47
CA GLY A 117 8.03 20.25 -1.49
C GLY A 117 7.20 19.71 -0.34
N ALA A 118 5.96 19.32 -0.60
CA ALA A 118 5.03 18.85 0.41
C ALA A 118 4.32 17.57 -0.01
N TRP A 119 3.99 16.75 0.97
CA TRP A 119 3.04 15.65 0.80
C TRP A 119 1.67 16.22 0.45
N PRO A 120 0.97 15.69 -0.57
CA PRO A 120 -0.43 16.05 -0.79
C PRO A 120 -1.27 15.70 0.44
N LYS A 121 -2.14 16.62 0.84
CA LYS A 121 -3.09 16.39 1.92
C LYS A 121 -4.30 15.60 1.41
N ASP A 122 -5.02 14.96 2.32
CA ASP A 122 -6.16 14.11 1.97
C ASP A 122 -7.27 14.86 1.20
N ASN A 123 -7.43 16.14 1.46
CA ASN A 123 -8.39 17.02 0.75
C ASN A 123 -7.82 17.66 -0.53
N GLU A 124 -6.56 17.42 -0.86
CA GLU A 124 -5.88 17.98 -2.03
C GLU A 124 -5.88 16.98 -3.20
N GLN A 125 -7.06 16.76 -3.79
CA GLN A 125 -7.31 15.71 -4.79
C GLN A 125 -6.58 15.92 -6.12
N SER A 126 -6.23 17.17 -6.46
CA SER A 126 -5.53 17.48 -7.71
C SER A 126 -4.00 17.56 -7.55
N TYR A 127 -3.48 17.18 -6.39
CA TYR A 127 -2.05 17.28 -6.11
C TYR A 127 -1.37 15.91 -6.27
N ALA A 128 -0.11 15.95 -6.69
CA ALA A 128 0.68 14.74 -6.92
C ALA A 128 2.12 14.93 -6.45
N LEU A 129 2.77 13.80 -6.17
CA LEU A 129 4.22 13.70 -6.11
C LEU A 129 4.73 13.15 -7.43
N VAL A 130 5.87 13.62 -7.89
CA VAL A 130 6.56 13.07 -9.06
C VAL A 130 7.90 12.51 -8.61
N GLY A 131 8.17 11.26 -8.97
CA GLY A 131 9.45 10.62 -8.67
C GLY A 131 10.61 11.36 -9.33
N THR A 132 11.75 11.43 -8.63
CA THR A 132 12.89 12.24 -9.05
C THR A 132 13.49 11.82 -10.40
N ALA A 133 13.52 10.52 -10.71
CA ALA A 133 14.02 10.01 -11.99
C ALA A 133 13.10 10.44 -13.14
N LEU A 134 11.79 10.34 -12.96
CA LEU A 134 10.80 10.77 -13.93
C LEU A 134 10.85 12.30 -14.10
N ALA A 135 10.94 13.04 -13.03
CA ALA A 135 11.05 14.51 -13.06
C ALA A 135 12.28 14.97 -13.84
N ASN A 136 13.42 14.34 -13.62
CA ASN A 136 14.66 14.64 -14.34
C ASN A 136 14.53 14.31 -15.84
N LYS A 137 13.94 13.17 -16.14
CA LYS A 137 13.77 12.72 -17.55
C LYS A 137 12.86 13.64 -18.35
N LEU A 138 11.76 14.09 -17.75
CA LEU A 138 10.75 14.90 -18.44
C LEU A 138 10.83 16.39 -18.13
N GLN A 139 11.84 16.82 -17.37
CA GLN A 139 12.02 18.20 -16.93
C GLN A 139 10.79 18.76 -16.20
N ILE A 140 10.26 17.95 -15.28
CA ILE A 140 9.15 18.32 -14.42
C ILE A 140 9.70 18.92 -13.12
N HIS A 141 9.12 20.01 -12.68
CA HIS A 141 9.52 20.73 -11.48
C HIS A 141 8.35 20.87 -10.51
N LYS A 142 8.67 21.01 -9.25
CA LYS A 142 7.69 21.37 -8.22
C LYS A 142 6.98 22.66 -8.63
N GLY A 143 5.65 22.67 -8.57
CA GLY A 143 4.81 23.77 -8.99
C GLY A 143 4.28 23.66 -10.42
N ASP A 144 4.79 22.73 -11.21
CA ASP A 144 4.27 22.47 -12.55
C ASP A 144 2.90 21.81 -12.50
N SER A 145 2.17 21.88 -13.60
CA SER A 145 0.93 21.13 -13.82
C SER A 145 1.14 20.10 -14.90
N LEU A 146 0.74 18.86 -14.61
CA LEU A 146 0.74 17.77 -15.58
C LEU A 146 -0.65 17.69 -16.21
N THR A 147 -0.73 17.89 -17.52
CA THR A 147 -2.00 17.85 -18.25
C THR A 147 -2.09 16.57 -19.09
N PHE A 148 -3.21 15.89 -19.00
CA PHE A 148 -3.47 14.62 -19.68
C PHE A 148 -4.97 14.45 -19.90
N LYS A 149 -5.36 13.45 -20.66
CA LYS A 149 -6.77 13.06 -20.84
C LYS A 149 -7.07 11.80 -20.05
N ASP A 150 -8.22 11.82 -19.37
CA ASP A 150 -8.72 10.66 -18.63
C ASP A 150 -9.36 9.63 -19.60
N LYS A 151 -9.92 8.56 -19.03
CA LYS A 151 -10.60 7.49 -19.77
C LYS A 151 -11.76 7.99 -20.64
N ASP A 152 -12.41 9.08 -20.25
CA ASP A 152 -13.56 9.67 -20.94
C ASP A 152 -13.13 10.79 -21.91
N ASN A 153 -11.82 10.85 -22.23
CA ASN A 153 -11.19 11.84 -23.09
C ASN A 153 -11.38 13.29 -22.59
N GLN A 154 -11.61 13.46 -21.28
CA GLN A 154 -11.69 14.76 -20.63
C GLN A 154 -10.31 15.19 -20.18
N GLU A 155 -10.00 16.47 -20.38
CA GLU A 155 -8.74 17.05 -19.94
C GLU A 155 -8.69 17.13 -18.41
N GLN A 156 -7.62 16.60 -17.83
CA GLN A 156 -7.34 16.60 -16.40
C GLN A 156 -5.97 17.19 -16.15
N SER A 157 -5.77 17.71 -14.95
CA SER A 157 -4.52 18.33 -14.52
C SER A 157 -4.17 17.90 -13.11
N LEU A 158 -2.89 17.60 -12.88
CA LEU A 158 -2.34 17.33 -11.57
C LEU A 158 -1.25 18.37 -11.26
N TYR A 159 -1.37 19.02 -10.13
CA TYR A 159 -0.37 19.96 -9.62
C TYR A 159 0.76 19.20 -8.92
N VAL A 160 2.00 19.49 -9.29
CA VAL A 160 3.18 18.84 -8.70
C VAL A 160 3.51 19.52 -7.37
N ALA A 161 3.04 18.94 -6.28
CA ALA A 161 3.27 19.44 -4.92
C ALA A 161 4.68 19.17 -4.42
N GLY A 162 5.32 18.13 -4.92
CA GLY A 162 6.67 17.76 -4.52
C GLY A 162 7.32 16.76 -5.46
N ILE A 163 8.64 16.71 -5.36
CA ILE A 163 9.48 15.73 -6.05
C ILE A 163 9.94 14.71 -5.03
N LEU A 164 9.69 13.43 -5.31
CA LEU A 164 9.93 12.31 -4.43
C LEU A 164 11.27 11.63 -4.75
N SER A 165 12.09 11.44 -3.74
CA SER A 165 13.26 10.57 -3.77
C SER A 165 13.01 9.39 -2.82
N SER A 166 12.68 8.24 -3.39
CA SER A 166 12.36 7.01 -2.64
C SER A 166 13.51 6.02 -2.56
N GLY A 167 14.41 6.07 -3.53
CA GLY A 167 15.45 5.07 -3.72
C GLY A 167 14.96 3.78 -4.38
N GLY A 168 13.72 3.75 -4.83
CA GLY A 168 13.06 2.59 -5.46
C GLY A 168 12.32 2.95 -6.73
N GLU A 169 11.40 2.08 -7.14
CA GLU A 169 10.64 2.22 -8.39
C GLU A 169 9.70 3.43 -8.40
N GLU A 170 9.31 3.93 -7.24
CA GLU A 170 8.48 5.13 -7.11
C GLU A 170 9.16 6.38 -7.67
N ASP A 171 10.48 6.36 -7.81
CA ASP A 171 11.23 7.45 -8.46
C ASP A 171 10.86 7.63 -9.94
N ASN A 172 10.21 6.65 -10.55
CA ASN A 172 9.76 6.65 -11.96
C ASN A 172 8.25 6.84 -12.13
N LYS A 173 7.53 7.21 -11.08
CA LYS A 173 6.06 7.30 -11.08
C LYS A 173 5.55 8.69 -10.73
N VAL A 174 4.31 8.93 -11.11
CA VAL A 174 3.47 9.97 -10.52
C VAL A 174 2.60 9.32 -9.46
N ILE A 175 2.60 9.86 -8.25
CA ILE A 175 1.86 9.32 -7.11
C ILE A 175 0.84 10.34 -6.62
N THR A 176 -0.41 9.93 -6.52
CA THR A 176 -1.53 10.78 -6.13
C THR A 176 -2.39 10.10 -5.07
N GLN A 177 -3.39 10.80 -4.57
CA GLN A 177 -4.42 10.23 -3.71
C GLN A 177 -5.12 9.06 -4.40
N LEU A 178 -5.49 8.04 -3.63
CA LEU A 178 -6.18 6.86 -4.16
C LEU A 178 -7.44 7.24 -4.94
N SER A 179 -8.30 8.08 -4.36
CA SER A 179 -9.54 8.52 -5.01
C SER A 179 -9.29 9.22 -6.34
N THR A 180 -8.23 10.01 -6.44
CA THR A 180 -7.84 10.69 -7.67
C THR A 180 -7.44 9.69 -8.75
N ALA A 181 -6.60 8.71 -8.42
CA ALA A 181 -6.22 7.66 -9.36
C ALA A 181 -7.43 6.82 -9.79
N GLN A 182 -8.32 6.49 -8.87
CA GLN A 182 -9.57 5.77 -9.19
C GLN A 182 -10.44 6.54 -10.18
N ASP A 183 -10.58 7.84 -10.01
CA ASP A 183 -11.34 8.69 -10.92
C ASP A 183 -10.69 8.77 -12.30
N ILE A 184 -9.37 9.00 -12.35
CA ILE A 184 -8.62 9.06 -13.61
C ILE A 184 -8.72 7.74 -14.38
N LEU A 185 -8.56 6.62 -13.69
CA LEU A 185 -8.54 5.29 -14.28
C LEU A 185 -9.93 4.66 -14.45
N GLY A 186 -10.97 5.26 -13.87
CA GLY A 186 -12.32 4.72 -13.88
C GLY A 186 -12.48 3.43 -13.07
N LEU A 187 -11.78 3.33 -11.97
CA LEU A 187 -11.71 2.15 -11.12
C LEU A 187 -12.15 2.47 -9.68
N GLN A 188 -13.31 3.12 -9.55
CA GLN A 188 -13.86 3.48 -8.24
C GLN A 188 -13.99 2.25 -7.34
N GLY A 189 -13.52 2.39 -6.10
CA GLY A 189 -13.57 1.32 -5.11
C GLY A 189 -12.60 0.16 -5.34
N LYS A 190 -11.74 0.24 -6.36
CA LYS A 190 -10.78 -0.82 -6.73
C LYS A 190 -9.37 -0.46 -6.27
N ILE A 191 -8.64 -1.48 -5.84
CA ILE A 191 -7.21 -1.40 -5.50
C ILE A 191 -6.50 -2.66 -5.98
N ASP A 192 -5.20 -2.56 -6.22
CA ASP A 192 -4.37 -3.69 -6.66
C ASP A 192 -3.87 -4.53 -5.49
N ASN A 193 -3.36 -3.85 -4.48
CA ASN A 193 -2.80 -4.50 -3.31
C ASN A 193 -2.86 -3.58 -2.09
N ILE A 194 -2.60 -4.17 -0.94
CA ILE A 194 -2.50 -3.47 0.34
C ILE A 194 -1.15 -3.83 0.96
N THR A 195 -0.37 -2.83 1.32
CA THR A 195 0.83 -3.03 2.13
C THR A 195 0.52 -2.77 3.60
N VAL A 196 1.00 -3.63 4.47
CA VAL A 196 0.73 -3.59 5.91
C VAL A 196 2.03 -3.64 6.67
N SER A 197 2.17 -2.76 7.64
CA SER A 197 3.25 -2.78 8.62
C SER A 197 2.72 -3.31 9.94
N ALA A 198 3.24 -4.46 10.37
CA ALA A 198 2.83 -5.11 11.59
C ALA A 198 4.03 -5.38 12.51
N ILE A 199 3.81 -5.25 13.82
CA ILE A 199 4.77 -5.69 14.84
C ILE A 199 4.62 -7.20 15.00
N THR A 200 5.70 -7.94 14.73
CA THR A 200 5.67 -9.40 14.68
C THR A 200 6.67 -10.03 15.65
N THR A 201 6.32 -11.23 16.12
CA THR A 201 7.22 -12.12 16.85
C THR A 201 8.08 -12.90 15.85
N PRO A 202 9.39 -13.12 16.13
CA PRO A 202 10.23 -13.93 15.26
C PRO A 202 9.64 -15.32 15.02
N GLU A 203 9.69 -15.76 13.76
CA GLU A 203 9.17 -17.07 13.36
C GLU A 203 9.98 -18.22 13.95
N ASN A 204 9.29 -19.34 14.21
CA ASN A 204 9.87 -20.59 14.61
C ASN A 204 9.41 -21.73 13.66
N GLU A 205 9.73 -22.96 14.00
CA GLU A 205 9.32 -24.11 13.17
C GLU A 205 7.80 -24.27 13.07
N LEU A 206 7.09 -24.04 14.19
CA LEU A 206 5.62 -24.07 14.20
C LEU A 206 5.04 -23.04 13.21
N ALA A 207 5.53 -21.80 13.24
CA ALA A 207 5.10 -20.74 12.34
C ALA A 207 5.42 -21.07 10.88
N ARG A 208 6.57 -21.69 10.60
CA ARG A 208 6.94 -22.12 9.23
C ARG A 208 6.03 -23.22 8.71
N ARG A 209 5.69 -24.22 9.53
CA ARG A 209 4.72 -25.27 9.17
C ARG A 209 3.35 -24.68 8.90
N ALA A 210 2.90 -23.77 9.76
CA ALA A 210 1.62 -23.08 9.60
C ALA A 210 1.56 -22.23 8.32
N SER A 211 2.64 -21.55 7.93
CA SER A 211 2.69 -20.74 6.72
C SER A 211 2.52 -21.58 5.45
N LYS A 212 2.97 -22.83 5.47
CA LYS A 212 2.79 -23.77 4.34
C LYS A 212 1.37 -24.33 4.29
N ASN A 213 0.83 -24.77 5.42
CA ASN A 213 -0.52 -25.28 5.52
C ASN A 213 -1.02 -25.21 6.97
N PRO A 214 -1.85 -24.21 7.33
CA PRO A 214 -2.41 -24.11 8.68
C PRO A 214 -3.25 -25.31 9.10
N LYS A 215 -3.87 -25.99 8.12
CA LYS A 215 -4.70 -27.17 8.38
C LYS A 215 -3.90 -28.41 8.76
N SER A 216 -2.58 -28.41 8.56
CA SER A 216 -1.71 -29.52 8.96
C SER A 216 -1.40 -29.52 10.47
N LEU A 217 -1.70 -28.44 11.15
CA LEU A 217 -1.47 -28.31 12.59
C LEU A 217 -2.51 -29.06 13.40
N SER A 218 -2.10 -29.61 14.55
CA SER A 218 -3.04 -30.08 15.54
C SER A 218 -3.86 -28.91 16.08
N MET A 219 -4.99 -29.19 16.73
CA MET A 219 -5.87 -28.15 17.29
C MET A 219 -5.13 -27.26 18.28
N LYS A 220 -4.29 -27.86 19.14
CA LYS A 220 -3.47 -27.13 20.10
C LYS A 220 -2.38 -26.30 19.45
N GLU A 221 -1.71 -26.86 18.45
CA GLU A 221 -0.68 -26.15 17.66
C GLU A 221 -1.28 -24.95 16.91
N TYR A 222 -2.46 -25.14 16.32
CA TYR A 222 -3.20 -24.08 15.62
C TYR A 222 -3.55 -22.93 16.60
N GLU A 223 -4.06 -23.26 17.78
CA GLU A 223 -4.40 -22.27 18.80
C GLU A 223 -3.16 -21.48 19.23
N VAL A 224 -2.05 -22.14 19.52
CA VAL A 224 -0.79 -21.48 19.90
C VAL A 224 -0.31 -20.56 18.78
N TRP A 225 -0.32 -21.02 17.53
CA TRP A 225 0.09 -20.23 16.38
C TRP A 225 -0.83 -19.04 16.15
N TYR A 226 -2.13 -19.24 16.12
CA TYR A 226 -3.13 -18.20 15.91
C TYR A 226 -3.03 -17.08 16.96
N CYS A 227 -2.80 -17.45 18.21
CA CYS A 227 -2.67 -16.55 19.35
C CYS A 227 -1.22 -16.06 19.57
N THR A 228 -0.35 -16.21 18.63
CA THR A 228 1.01 -15.65 18.63
C THR A 228 1.17 -14.72 17.42
N ALA A 229 1.80 -13.56 17.64
CA ALA A 229 1.90 -12.50 16.64
C ALA A 229 3.01 -12.79 15.59
N TYR A 230 2.99 -13.99 15.00
CA TYR A 230 3.84 -14.30 13.87
C TYR A 230 3.35 -13.55 12.62
N VAL A 231 4.26 -13.23 11.71
CA VAL A 231 3.87 -12.65 10.41
C VAL A 231 2.89 -13.56 9.67
N SER A 232 3.07 -14.87 9.74
CA SER A 232 2.18 -15.86 9.12
C SER A 232 0.78 -15.87 9.74
N SER A 233 0.66 -15.79 11.06
CA SER A 233 -0.66 -15.79 11.72
C SER A 233 -1.41 -14.47 11.49
N ILE A 234 -0.71 -13.34 11.52
CA ILE A 234 -1.31 -12.04 11.21
C ILE A 234 -1.75 -12.00 9.75
N ALA A 235 -0.92 -12.43 8.82
CA ALA A 235 -1.25 -12.49 7.39
C ALA A 235 -2.46 -13.41 7.12
N TYR A 236 -2.55 -14.55 7.79
CA TYR A 236 -3.69 -15.46 7.70
C TYR A 236 -4.99 -14.81 8.17
N GLN A 237 -4.95 -14.10 9.29
CA GLN A 237 -6.11 -13.37 9.81
C GLN A 237 -6.56 -12.24 8.90
N ILE A 238 -5.62 -11.55 8.27
CA ILE A 238 -5.93 -10.54 7.25
C ILE A 238 -6.62 -11.19 6.05
N GLU A 239 -6.12 -12.33 5.59
CA GLU A 239 -6.69 -13.09 4.48
C GLU A 239 -8.13 -13.54 4.75
N GLU A 240 -8.46 -13.88 6.01
CA GLU A 240 -9.82 -14.25 6.42
C GLU A 240 -10.84 -13.11 6.27
N VAL A 241 -10.41 -11.86 6.37
CA VAL A 241 -11.30 -10.69 6.35
C VAL A 241 -11.31 -9.94 5.02
N VAL A 242 -10.28 -10.10 4.20
CA VAL A 242 -10.18 -9.53 2.85
C VAL A 242 -10.60 -10.58 1.83
N GLN A 243 -11.64 -10.28 1.03
CA GLN A 243 -12.21 -11.23 0.06
C GLN A 243 -12.03 -10.76 -1.37
#